data_4a237c63262fc4596b77387833155613
#
_entry.id   4a237c63262fc4596b77387833155613
#
_cell.length_a   1.000
_cell.length_b   1.000
_cell.length_c   1.000
_cell.angle_alpha   90.00
_cell.angle_beta   90.00
_cell.angle_gamma   90.00
#
_symmetry.space_group_name_H-M   'P 1'
#
loop_
_entity.id
_entity.type
_entity.pdbx_description
1 polymer ?
#
loop_
_entity_poly.entity_id
_entity_poly.type
_entity_poly.pdbx_seq_one_letter_code
_entity_poly.pdbx_strand_id
1 'polypeptide(L)'
;MTTIIMVGTRKGLWVGRSEDRADWTFTGPHHDMEEVYSCLVDTRGSTPRLFAGASSSWLGPQLRWSDDLGETWQETPNGAIRFPDGAGASVERIWQLVPGSGEGVLHAGTEPGAVFTSTDGGASFALQEGLWNHPHRAEWGAGFGGQAFHTVLPHPTDPDSLTVALSTGGVYRTTDGGASWAPRNKGIRADFLPEEQRFPEFGQCVHKVTRHPSRPERLFAQNHGGVYRSDDEGGTWTSIGDDLPSDFGFPIVVHPHRPDTIWVFPLGGGERRYPPDADARVWRSDDAGDSWTSYGEGLPDAFYVGVMRDAMCVDSHDPAGLYLGARNGSVWASADDGETWRQIAADLPDVMAVKVGVV
;
A
#
# COMPACT_ATOMS: atom_id res chain seq x y z
N MET A 1 -10.01 12.15 -20.16
CA MET A 1 -8.85 11.75 -19.33
C MET A 1 -8.92 10.25 -19.14
N THR A 2 -7.87 9.55 -19.54
CA THR A 2 -7.82 8.10 -19.46
C THR A 2 -7.45 7.68 -18.03
N THR A 3 -8.21 6.79 -17.44
CA THR A 3 -7.87 6.16 -16.17
C THR A 3 -7.11 4.88 -16.45
N ILE A 4 -5.91 4.75 -15.89
CA ILE A 4 -5.05 3.58 -15.97
C ILE A 4 -5.07 2.84 -14.65
N ILE A 5 -5.33 1.54 -14.67
CA ILE A 5 -5.23 0.66 -13.50
C ILE A 5 -4.14 -0.39 -13.73
N MET A 6 -3.29 -0.60 -12.75
CA MET A 6 -2.32 -1.68 -12.70
C MET A 6 -2.76 -2.71 -11.66
N VAL A 7 -2.84 -3.96 -12.06
CA VAL A 7 -3.23 -5.09 -11.20
C VAL A 7 -2.06 -6.06 -11.12
N GLY A 8 -1.32 -5.96 -10.04
CA GLY A 8 -0.21 -6.87 -9.72
C GLY A 8 -0.72 -8.15 -9.08
N THR A 9 -0.29 -9.28 -9.60
CA THR A 9 -0.72 -10.61 -9.13
C THR A 9 0.47 -11.53 -8.83
N ARG A 10 0.18 -12.73 -8.36
CA ARG A 10 1.22 -13.77 -8.18
C ARG A 10 1.75 -14.37 -9.49
N LYS A 11 1.20 -14.01 -10.64
CA LYS A 11 1.62 -14.59 -11.94
C LYS A 11 1.60 -13.56 -13.06
N GLY A 12 1.99 -12.34 -12.76
CA GLY A 12 2.11 -11.27 -13.74
C GLY A 12 1.35 -10.02 -13.37
N LEU A 13 1.43 -9.06 -14.27
CA LEU A 13 0.79 -7.75 -14.19
C LEU A 13 -0.25 -7.60 -15.29
N TRP A 14 -1.40 -7.05 -14.97
CA TRP A 14 -2.39 -6.57 -15.95
C TRP A 14 -2.48 -5.05 -15.90
N VAL A 15 -2.61 -4.43 -17.07
CA VAL A 15 -2.84 -3.00 -17.22
C VAL A 15 -4.20 -2.79 -17.84
N GLY A 16 -5.11 -2.14 -17.10
CA GLY A 16 -6.44 -1.78 -17.56
C GLY A 16 -6.52 -0.30 -17.93
N ARG A 17 -7.33 0.04 -18.93
CA ARG A 17 -7.60 1.40 -19.40
C ARG A 17 -9.09 1.63 -19.52
N SER A 18 -9.54 2.84 -19.14
CA SER A 18 -10.92 3.28 -19.27
C SER A 18 -10.98 4.79 -19.48
N GLU A 19 -11.87 5.25 -20.36
CA GLU A 19 -12.14 6.67 -20.60
C GLU A 19 -13.31 7.19 -19.73
N ASP A 20 -14.13 6.30 -19.21
CA ASP A 20 -15.37 6.60 -18.49
C ASP A 20 -15.48 5.93 -17.11
N ARG A 21 -14.47 5.14 -16.72
CA ARG A 21 -14.42 4.30 -15.51
C ARG A 21 -15.50 3.21 -15.43
N ALA A 22 -16.26 3.01 -16.52
CA ALA A 22 -17.29 1.99 -16.64
C ALA A 22 -16.82 0.83 -17.53
N ASP A 23 -16.31 1.15 -18.71
CA ASP A 23 -15.84 0.14 -19.65
C ASP A 23 -14.31 0.06 -19.60
N TRP A 24 -13.80 -1.15 -19.38
CA TRP A 24 -12.37 -1.40 -19.19
C TRP A 24 -11.81 -2.36 -20.22
N THR A 25 -10.66 -2.02 -20.75
CA THR A 25 -9.86 -2.91 -21.61
C THR A 25 -8.57 -3.25 -20.88
N PHE A 26 -8.28 -4.55 -20.73
CA PHE A 26 -7.08 -5.04 -20.06
C PHE A 26 -6.10 -5.65 -21.05
N THR A 27 -4.82 -5.38 -20.85
CA THR A 27 -3.69 -6.07 -21.47
C THR A 27 -2.90 -6.83 -20.40
N GLY A 28 -2.31 -7.96 -20.79
CA GLY A 28 -1.54 -8.82 -19.88
C GLY A 28 -1.76 -10.31 -20.15
N PRO A 29 -1.08 -11.20 -19.40
CA PRO A 29 -0.11 -10.85 -18.36
C PRO A 29 1.19 -10.25 -18.94
N HIS A 30 1.59 -9.09 -18.40
CA HIS A 30 2.98 -8.64 -18.53
C HIS A 30 3.79 -9.33 -17.41
N HIS A 31 5.09 -9.57 -17.63
CA HIS A 31 5.94 -10.26 -16.64
C HIS A 31 5.36 -11.62 -16.25
N ASP A 32 4.99 -12.40 -17.27
CA ASP A 32 4.32 -13.69 -17.09
C ASP A 32 5.07 -14.61 -16.12
N MET A 33 4.31 -15.24 -15.20
CA MET A 33 4.79 -16.11 -14.13
C MET A 33 5.66 -15.44 -13.05
N GLU A 34 5.80 -14.12 -13.03
CA GLU A 34 6.48 -13.38 -11.97
C GLU A 34 5.47 -12.83 -10.95
N GLU A 35 5.85 -12.82 -9.67
CA GLU A 35 5.04 -12.18 -8.62
C GLU A 35 5.19 -10.65 -8.70
N VAL A 36 4.08 -9.90 -8.79
CA VAL A 36 4.08 -8.43 -8.79
C VAL A 36 3.40 -7.93 -7.53
N TYR A 37 4.20 -7.55 -6.53
CA TYR A 37 3.74 -7.07 -5.22
C TYR A 37 3.54 -5.56 -5.17
N SER A 38 4.18 -4.81 -6.06
CA SER A 38 4.10 -3.35 -6.07
C SER A 38 3.97 -2.81 -7.48
N CYS A 39 3.13 -1.79 -7.60
CA CYS A 39 2.90 -1.03 -8.83
C CYS A 39 2.89 0.46 -8.50
N LEU A 40 3.18 1.29 -9.51
CA LEU A 40 3.07 2.74 -9.41
C LEU A 40 2.72 3.30 -10.79
N VAL A 41 1.71 4.18 -10.84
CA VAL A 41 1.44 5.05 -11.98
C VAL A 41 1.98 6.43 -11.60
N ASP A 42 3.13 6.82 -12.12
CA ASP A 42 3.75 8.11 -11.85
C ASP A 42 3.36 9.11 -12.94
N THR A 43 2.54 10.09 -12.57
CA THR A 43 2.03 11.13 -13.47
C THR A 43 2.69 12.49 -13.25
N ARG A 44 3.77 12.58 -12.45
CA ARG A 44 4.45 13.83 -12.11
C ARG A 44 5.30 14.39 -13.25
N GLY A 45 5.79 13.53 -14.15
CA GLY A 45 6.56 13.92 -15.32
C GLY A 45 5.69 14.40 -16.49
N SER A 46 6.31 14.87 -17.56
CA SER A 46 5.62 15.26 -18.79
C SER A 46 4.98 14.07 -19.53
N THR A 47 5.48 12.86 -19.28
CA THR A 47 4.95 11.59 -19.79
C THR A 47 4.70 10.68 -18.57
N PRO A 48 3.49 10.11 -18.44
CA PRO A 48 3.23 9.15 -17.39
C PRO A 48 4.15 7.94 -17.50
N ARG A 49 4.65 7.47 -16.36
CA ARG A 49 5.50 6.27 -16.28
C ARG A 49 4.86 5.24 -15.36
N LEU A 50 4.77 4.02 -15.83
CA LEU A 50 4.36 2.88 -15.04
C LEU A 50 5.59 2.18 -14.46
N PHE A 51 5.54 1.80 -13.18
CA PHE A 51 6.56 0.97 -12.55
C PHE A 51 5.94 -0.30 -11.97
N ALA A 52 6.67 -1.40 -12.06
CA ALA A 52 6.31 -2.68 -11.46
C ALA A 52 7.51 -3.31 -10.75
N GLY A 53 7.31 -3.71 -9.50
CA GLY A 53 8.23 -4.56 -8.76
C GLY A 53 7.88 -6.02 -9.00
N ALA A 54 8.53 -6.63 -9.98
CA ALA A 54 8.30 -8.02 -10.38
C ALA A 54 9.38 -8.94 -9.82
N SER A 55 9.01 -10.10 -9.29
CA SER A 55 9.94 -11.07 -8.71
C SER A 55 9.85 -12.41 -9.43
N SER A 56 10.95 -12.77 -10.06
CA SER A 56 11.13 -14.07 -10.70
C SER A 56 11.83 -15.04 -9.74
N SER A 57 11.45 -16.33 -9.80
CA SER A 57 12.13 -17.38 -9.02
C SER A 57 13.56 -17.62 -9.46
N TRP A 58 13.97 -17.12 -10.64
CA TRP A 58 15.29 -17.34 -11.22
C TRP A 58 16.19 -16.12 -11.13
N LEU A 59 15.63 -14.90 -11.37
CA LEU A 59 16.39 -13.66 -11.44
C LEU A 59 16.21 -12.79 -10.18
N GLY A 60 15.32 -13.21 -9.26
CA GLY A 60 14.95 -12.39 -8.12
C GLY A 60 14.09 -11.18 -8.50
N PRO A 61 13.95 -10.19 -7.59
CA PRO A 61 13.14 -9.01 -7.83
C PRO A 61 13.81 -8.03 -8.80
N GLN A 62 13.01 -7.54 -9.73
CA GLN A 62 13.37 -6.54 -10.73
C GLN A 62 12.42 -5.36 -10.66
N LEU A 63 12.94 -4.15 -10.76
CA LEU A 63 12.14 -2.96 -11.05
C LEU A 63 12.04 -2.81 -12.57
N ARG A 64 10.82 -2.79 -13.08
CA ARG A 64 10.52 -2.56 -14.49
C ARG A 64 9.69 -1.32 -14.67
N TRP A 65 9.85 -0.64 -15.81
CA TRP A 65 9.07 0.55 -16.13
C TRP A 65 8.63 0.56 -17.58
N SER A 66 7.58 1.34 -17.84
CA SER A 66 7.02 1.60 -19.15
C SER A 66 6.73 3.09 -19.31
N ASP A 67 7.13 3.68 -20.43
CA ASP A 67 6.86 5.06 -20.82
C ASP A 67 5.74 5.18 -21.88
N ASP A 68 5.12 4.05 -22.24
CA ASP A 68 4.07 3.92 -23.25
C ASP A 68 2.81 3.25 -22.69
N LEU A 69 2.55 3.46 -21.38
CA LEU A 69 1.39 2.95 -20.66
C LEU A 69 1.26 1.42 -20.70
N GLY A 70 2.39 0.71 -20.69
CA GLY A 70 2.43 -0.75 -20.58
C GLY A 70 2.52 -1.49 -21.91
N GLU A 71 2.69 -0.81 -23.05
CA GLU A 71 2.90 -1.47 -24.35
C GLU A 71 4.26 -2.17 -24.40
N THR A 72 5.31 -1.46 -23.92
CA THR A 72 6.66 -2.03 -23.77
C THR A 72 7.21 -1.80 -22.38
N TRP A 73 8.05 -2.72 -21.93
CA TRP A 73 8.66 -2.68 -20.60
C TRP A 73 10.17 -2.71 -20.68
N GLN A 74 10.81 -1.93 -19.82
CA GLN A 74 12.25 -1.81 -19.67
C GLN A 74 12.66 -2.24 -18.27
N GLU A 75 13.92 -2.65 -18.11
CA GLU A 75 14.52 -3.00 -16.81
C GLU A 75 15.96 -2.49 -16.73
N THR A 76 16.45 -2.23 -15.52
CA THR A 76 17.85 -1.91 -15.31
C THR A 76 18.71 -3.18 -15.28
N PRO A 77 19.84 -3.21 -16.00
CA PRO A 77 20.78 -4.30 -15.85
C PRO A 77 21.21 -4.48 -14.39
N ASN A 78 21.21 -5.73 -13.91
CA ASN A 78 21.61 -6.12 -12.54
C ASN A 78 20.70 -5.62 -11.40
N GLY A 79 19.49 -5.15 -11.70
CA GLY A 79 18.53 -4.64 -10.73
C GLY A 79 18.89 -3.24 -10.19
N ALA A 80 17.88 -2.36 -10.15
CA ALA A 80 18.04 -1.01 -9.61
C ALA A 80 18.09 -1.00 -8.08
N ILE A 81 17.33 -1.91 -7.44
CA ILE A 81 17.18 -1.99 -5.98
C ILE A 81 17.99 -3.17 -5.48
N ARG A 82 19.11 -2.89 -4.81
CA ARG A 82 20.01 -3.91 -4.25
C ARG A 82 20.69 -3.42 -3.00
N PHE A 83 20.95 -4.35 -2.09
CA PHE A 83 21.81 -4.05 -0.94
C PHE A 83 23.25 -3.78 -1.38
N PRO A 84 23.96 -2.89 -0.68
CA PRO A 84 25.39 -2.70 -0.91
C PRO A 84 26.18 -3.97 -0.55
N ASP A 85 27.37 -4.11 -1.17
CA ASP A 85 28.27 -5.21 -0.87
C ASP A 85 28.60 -5.25 0.63
N GLY A 86 28.52 -6.42 1.23
CA GLY A 86 28.80 -6.60 2.66
C GLY A 86 27.59 -6.41 3.60
N ALA A 87 26.43 -6.01 3.11
CA ALA A 87 25.21 -5.91 3.91
C ALA A 87 24.68 -7.26 4.43
N GLY A 88 25.15 -8.37 3.85
CA GLY A 88 24.73 -9.72 4.23
C GLY A 88 23.28 -10.05 3.92
N ALA A 89 22.66 -9.31 3.02
CA ALA A 89 21.27 -9.47 2.62
C ALA A 89 21.10 -9.28 1.10
N SER A 90 20.05 -9.88 0.56
CA SER A 90 19.59 -9.67 -0.81
C SER A 90 18.11 -9.34 -0.80
N VAL A 91 17.65 -8.51 -1.75
CA VAL A 91 16.23 -8.20 -1.90
C VAL A 91 15.50 -9.47 -2.36
N GLU A 92 14.42 -9.81 -1.69
CA GLU A 92 13.55 -10.94 -2.04
C GLU A 92 12.28 -10.47 -2.77
N ARG A 93 11.74 -9.30 -2.35
CA ARG A 93 10.57 -8.69 -2.95
C ARG A 93 10.59 -7.18 -2.83
N ILE A 94 10.02 -6.49 -3.81
CA ILE A 94 9.72 -5.06 -3.76
C ILE A 94 8.25 -4.93 -3.36
N TRP A 95 8.01 -4.57 -2.10
CA TRP A 95 6.66 -4.51 -1.53
C TRP A 95 5.94 -3.19 -1.76
N GLN A 96 6.70 -2.12 -1.90
CA GLN A 96 6.14 -0.78 -2.06
C GLN A 96 6.98 0.02 -3.03
N LEU A 97 6.33 0.77 -3.91
CA LEU A 97 6.90 1.79 -4.77
C LEU A 97 6.05 3.04 -4.64
N VAL A 98 6.66 4.16 -4.28
CA VAL A 98 5.96 5.44 -4.15
C VAL A 98 6.79 6.59 -4.68
N PRO A 99 6.15 7.62 -5.22
CA PRO A 99 6.81 8.85 -5.61
C PRO A 99 7.22 9.65 -4.36
N GLY A 100 8.42 10.24 -4.37
CA GLY A 100 8.83 11.22 -3.38
C GLY A 100 8.31 12.64 -3.73
N SER A 101 8.69 13.65 -2.95
CA SER A 101 8.25 15.03 -3.16
C SER A 101 8.89 15.73 -4.37
N GLY A 102 10.07 15.28 -4.82
CA GLY A 102 10.79 15.83 -5.97
C GLY A 102 10.59 15.05 -7.25
N GLU A 103 10.79 15.71 -8.40
CA GLU A 103 10.85 15.03 -9.69
C GLU A 103 11.98 14.00 -9.70
N GLY A 104 11.71 12.79 -10.21
CA GLY A 104 12.67 11.69 -10.24
C GLY A 104 12.95 11.03 -8.89
N VAL A 105 12.39 11.53 -7.78
CA VAL A 105 12.52 10.88 -6.47
C VAL A 105 11.50 9.76 -6.34
N LEU A 106 12.00 8.55 -6.04
CA LEU A 106 11.18 7.37 -5.77
C LEU A 106 11.67 6.71 -4.47
N HIS A 107 10.74 6.08 -3.76
CA HIS A 107 11.09 5.23 -2.62
C HIS A 107 10.57 3.82 -2.84
N ALA A 108 11.34 2.84 -2.38
CA ALA A 108 10.97 1.43 -2.40
C ALA A 108 11.07 0.83 -0.99
N GLY A 109 10.00 0.14 -0.58
CA GLY A 109 10.02 -0.72 0.58
C GLY A 109 10.20 -2.17 0.15
N THR A 110 11.08 -2.92 0.83
CA THR A 110 11.47 -4.27 0.42
C THR A 110 11.28 -5.30 1.51
N GLU A 111 11.42 -6.56 1.11
CA GLU A 111 11.68 -7.73 1.95
C GLU A 111 13.07 -8.27 1.56
N PRO A 112 13.97 -8.54 2.54
CA PRO A 112 13.85 -8.21 3.96
C PRO A 112 13.63 -6.72 4.19
N GLY A 113 13.07 -6.36 5.35
CA GLY A 113 12.64 -5.00 5.67
C GLY A 113 13.74 -3.95 5.54
N ALA A 114 13.75 -3.23 4.44
CA ALA A 114 14.60 -2.10 4.13
C ALA A 114 13.83 -1.07 3.29
N VAL A 115 14.33 0.17 3.29
CA VAL A 115 13.83 1.25 2.45
C VAL A 115 14.98 1.75 1.60
N PHE A 116 14.68 1.97 0.32
CA PHE A 116 15.63 2.48 -0.66
C PHE A 116 15.07 3.75 -1.30
N THR A 117 15.95 4.69 -1.64
CA THR A 117 15.56 5.95 -2.30
C THR A 117 16.34 6.13 -3.59
N SER A 118 15.62 6.47 -4.64
CA SER A 118 16.16 6.91 -5.93
C SER A 118 15.98 8.42 -6.05
N THR A 119 16.95 9.09 -6.72
CA THR A 119 16.87 10.51 -7.11
C THR A 119 17.07 10.69 -8.62
N ASP A 120 17.10 9.61 -9.38
CA ASP A 120 17.40 9.56 -10.81
C ASP A 120 16.29 8.89 -11.65
N GLY A 121 15.05 8.95 -11.16
CA GLY A 121 13.89 8.40 -11.87
C GLY A 121 13.81 6.87 -11.83
N GLY A 122 14.46 6.24 -10.84
CA GLY A 122 14.42 4.79 -10.66
C GLY A 122 15.58 4.04 -11.34
N ALA A 123 16.56 4.75 -11.92
CA ALA A 123 17.72 4.10 -12.54
C ALA A 123 18.65 3.45 -11.50
N SER A 124 18.76 4.05 -10.32
CA SER A 124 19.49 3.49 -9.18
C SER A 124 18.81 3.85 -7.85
N PHE A 125 19.07 3.04 -6.82
CA PHE A 125 18.53 3.25 -5.48
C PHE A 125 19.63 3.11 -4.41
N ALA A 126 19.61 4.02 -3.44
CA ALA A 126 20.48 3.97 -2.26
C ALA A 126 19.69 3.45 -1.04
N LEU A 127 20.32 2.57 -0.26
CA LEU A 127 19.76 2.05 0.99
C LEU A 127 19.65 3.17 2.03
N GLN A 128 18.55 3.24 2.76
CA GLN A 128 18.38 4.07 3.95
C GLN A 128 19.12 3.42 5.13
N GLU A 129 20.42 3.71 5.24
CA GLU A 129 21.30 3.04 6.20
C GLU A 129 20.90 3.29 7.66
N GLY A 130 20.39 4.49 7.99
CA GLY A 130 19.92 4.79 9.35
C GLY A 130 18.78 3.88 9.80
N LEU A 131 17.89 3.47 8.89
CA LEU A 131 16.83 2.52 9.18
C LEU A 131 17.34 1.07 9.19
N TRP A 132 18.19 0.71 8.22
CA TRP A 132 18.78 -0.62 8.12
C TRP A 132 19.63 -0.98 9.35
N ASN A 133 20.34 -0.02 9.90
CA ASN A 133 21.18 -0.18 11.09
C ASN A 133 20.45 0.20 12.40
N HIS A 134 19.13 0.42 12.37
CA HIS A 134 18.37 0.77 13.57
C HIS A 134 18.47 -0.34 14.63
N PRO A 135 18.69 -0.01 15.92
CA PRO A 135 18.85 -1.02 16.98
C PRO A 135 17.67 -1.99 17.09
N HIS A 136 16.44 -1.51 16.89
CA HIS A 136 15.23 -2.32 16.95
C HIS A 136 15.13 -3.36 15.84
N ARG A 137 15.89 -3.23 14.75
CA ARG A 137 15.77 -4.11 13.58
C ARG A 137 15.99 -5.58 13.92
N ALA A 138 16.88 -5.87 14.86
CA ALA A 138 17.14 -7.25 15.30
C ALA A 138 15.94 -7.91 16.00
N GLU A 139 14.98 -7.10 16.47
CA GLU A 139 13.79 -7.54 17.18
C GLU A 139 12.53 -7.49 16.32
N TRP A 140 12.58 -6.93 15.09
CA TRP A 140 11.45 -6.97 14.19
C TRP A 140 11.17 -8.40 13.74
N GLY A 141 9.97 -8.87 14.02
CA GLY A 141 9.55 -10.20 13.62
C GLY A 141 9.11 -10.26 12.15
N ALA A 142 9.03 -11.47 11.64
CA ALA A 142 8.31 -11.72 10.39
C ALA A 142 6.85 -12.02 10.74
N GLY A 143 5.91 -11.17 10.30
CA GLY A 143 4.51 -11.53 10.29
C GLY A 143 4.23 -12.64 9.27
N PHE A 144 2.99 -13.11 9.15
CA PHE A 144 2.62 -14.12 8.14
C PHE A 144 2.92 -13.72 6.69
N GLY A 145 3.18 -12.44 6.42
CA GLY A 145 3.54 -11.91 5.10
C GLY A 145 5.03 -11.69 4.87
N GLY A 146 5.89 -12.02 5.83
CA GLY A 146 7.32 -11.69 5.79
C GLY A 146 7.65 -10.39 6.52
N GLN A 147 8.94 -10.11 6.74
CA GLN A 147 9.43 -8.88 7.31
C GLN A 147 9.67 -7.87 6.17
N ALA A 148 8.67 -7.04 5.89
CA ALA A 148 8.73 -6.09 4.78
C ALA A 148 8.24 -4.70 5.17
N PHE A 149 8.89 -3.66 4.64
CA PHE A 149 8.30 -2.33 4.62
C PHE A 149 7.27 -2.23 3.50
N HIS A 150 6.01 -2.44 3.86
CA HIS A 150 4.86 -2.38 2.96
C HIS A 150 4.16 -1.02 2.95
N THR A 151 4.58 -0.09 3.81
CA THR A 151 4.17 1.31 3.77
C THR A 151 5.42 2.18 3.76
N VAL A 152 5.52 3.02 2.74
CA VAL A 152 6.49 4.11 2.65
C VAL A 152 5.67 5.35 2.29
N LEU A 153 5.70 6.37 3.15
CA LEU A 153 4.82 7.53 3.08
C LEU A 153 5.64 8.82 3.17
N PRO A 154 6.12 9.35 2.02
CA PRO A 154 6.85 10.60 1.95
C PRO A 154 5.99 11.77 2.44
N HIS A 155 6.61 12.73 3.14
CA HIS A 155 5.91 13.95 3.52
C HIS A 155 5.66 14.81 2.27
N PRO A 156 4.46 15.40 2.10
CA PRO A 156 4.10 16.06 0.84
C PRO A 156 4.91 17.33 0.56
N THR A 157 5.45 17.98 1.57
CA THR A 157 6.16 19.27 1.45
C THR A 157 7.54 19.30 2.10
N ASP A 158 7.91 18.26 2.84
CA ASP A 158 9.21 18.16 3.51
C ASP A 158 9.97 16.92 2.98
N PRO A 159 10.98 17.11 2.11
CA PRO A 159 11.72 16.00 1.51
C PRO A 159 12.55 15.20 2.50
N ASP A 160 12.87 15.76 3.67
CA ASP A 160 13.65 15.11 4.71
C ASP A 160 12.79 14.25 5.65
N SER A 161 11.45 14.36 5.51
CA SER A 161 10.51 13.62 6.36
C SER A 161 9.87 12.45 5.63
N LEU A 162 10.00 11.27 6.22
CA LEU A 162 9.47 10.01 5.70
C LEU A 162 8.91 9.17 6.84
N THR A 163 7.68 8.68 6.67
CA THR A 163 7.05 7.72 7.57
C THR A 163 7.02 6.36 6.92
N VAL A 164 7.36 5.30 7.63
CA VAL A 164 7.34 3.92 7.14
C VAL A 164 6.66 2.99 8.12
N ALA A 165 6.11 1.89 7.65
CA ALA A 165 5.53 0.88 8.52
C ALA A 165 5.82 -0.54 8.01
N LEU A 166 5.99 -1.45 8.98
CA LEU A 166 6.16 -2.87 8.72
C LEU A 166 5.33 -3.69 9.72
N SER A 167 4.92 -4.88 9.32
CA SER A 167 4.28 -5.84 10.21
C SER A 167 5.28 -6.27 11.30
N THR A 168 4.80 -6.35 12.54
CA THR A 168 5.61 -6.75 13.72
C THR A 168 6.83 -5.89 14.03
N GLY A 169 6.84 -4.65 13.51
CA GLY A 169 7.84 -3.63 13.83
C GLY A 169 7.17 -2.29 14.15
N GLY A 170 5.98 -2.05 13.57
CA GLY A 170 5.23 -0.81 13.79
C GLY A 170 5.57 0.30 12.79
N VAL A 171 5.35 1.54 13.21
CA VAL A 171 5.57 2.77 12.45
C VAL A 171 6.88 3.41 12.90
N TYR A 172 7.68 3.88 11.94
CA TYR A 172 8.90 4.67 12.15
C TYR A 172 8.85 5.94 11.32
N ARG A 173 9.51 6.99 11.80
CA ARG A 173 9.62 8.26 11.08
C ARG A 173 11.04 8.82 11.17
N THR A 174 11.50 9.40 10.07
CA THR A 174 12.64 10.30 9.99
C THR A 174 12.19 11.73 9.70
N THR A 175 13.01 12.71 10.09
CA THR A 175 12.88 14.14 9.76
C THR A 175 14.24 14.75 9.39
N ASP A 176 15.21 13.91 9.06
CA ASP A 176 16.58 14.29 8.73
C ASP A 176 17.10 13.53 7.49
N GLY A 177 16.21 13.25 6.54
CA GLY A 177 16.56 12.59 5.30
C GLY A 177 16.93 11.10 5.47
N GLY A 178 16.58 10.48 6.60
CA GLY A 178 16.85 9.07 6.87
C GLY A 178 18.14 8.82 7.66
N ALA A 179 18.83 9.87 8.15
CA ALA A 179 20.01 9.71 8.99
C ALA A 179 19.66 9.07 10.35
N SER A 180 18.50 9.44 10.92
CA SER A 180 17.96 8.81 12.13
C SER A 180 16.47 8.50 11.99
N TRP A 181 16.01 7.52 12.77
CA TRP A 181 14.62 7.06 12.76
C TRP A 181 14.11 6.87 14.19
N ALA A 182 12.85 7.21 14.42
CA ALA A 182 12.21 7.04 15.71
C ALA A 182 10.91 6.26 15.57
N PRO A 183 10.57 5.35 16.51
CA PRO A 183 9.29 4.67 16.55
C PRO A 183 8.15 5.67 16.80
N ARG A 184 7.00 5.42 16.20
CA ARG A 184 5.80 6.26 16.25
C ARG A 184 4.54 5.41 16.50
N ASN A 185 4.49 4.72 17.64
CA ASN A 185 3.46 3.71 17.90
C ASN A 185 2.63 3.98 19.17
N LYS A 186 2.84 5.11 19.84
CA LYS A 186 2.13 5.40 21.10
C LYS A 186 0.62 5.45 20.90
N GLY A 187 -0.10 4.53 21.52
CA GLY A 187 -1.55 4.38 21.42
C GLY A 187 -1.99 3.26 20.48
N ILE A 188 -1.12 2.72 19.63
CA ILE A 188 -1.43 1.52 18.83
C ILE A 188 -1.25 0.28 19.70
N ARG A 189 -2.28 -0.55 19.76
CA ARG A 189 -2.33 -1.77 20.55
C ARG A 189 -1.72 -2.96 19.79
N ALA A 190 -1.00 -3.81 20.49
CA ALA A 190 -0.50 -5.10 20.03
C ALA A 190 -1.25 -6.22 20.74
N ASP A 191 -2.40 -6.64 20.21
CA ASP A 191 -3.34 -7.56 20.86
C ASP A 191 -2.82 -8.99 21.08
N PHE A 192 -1.75 -9.34 20.40
CA PHE A 192 -1.06 -10.62 20.57
C PHE A 192 -0.11 -10.66 21.78
N LEU A 193 0.09 -9.52 22.46
CA LEU A 193 0.87 -9.42 23.69
C LEU A 193 -0.03 -9.51 24.93
N PRO A 194 0.51 -9.90 26.11
CA PRO A 194 -0.21 -9.82 27.39
C PRO A 194 -0.75 -8.41 27.65
N GLU A 195 -1.84 -8.31 28.40
CA GLU A 195 -2.58 -7.05 28.60
C GLU A 195 -1.70 -5.90 29.10
N GLU A 196 -0.79 -6.18 30.03
CA GLU A 196 0.14 -5.21 30.61
C GLU A 196 1.25 -4.77 29.64
N GLN A 197 1.41 -5.45 28.49
CA GLN A 197 2.42 -5.19 27.46
C GLN A 197 1.83 -4.76 26.12
N ARG A 198 0.51 -4.51 26.04
CA ARG A 198 -0.20 -4.24 24.79
C ARG A 198 0.17 -2.94 24.09
N PHE A 199 0.88 -2.05 24.74
CA PHE A 199 1.32 -0.77 24.19
C PHE A 199 2.85 -0.66 24.19
N PRO A 200 3.56 -1.54 23.47
CA PRO A 200 5.02 -1.48 23.41
C PRO A 200 5.47 -0.27 22.61
N GLU A 201 6.73 0.13 22.76
CA GLU A 201 7.34 1.20 21.98
C GLU A 201 7.39 0.86 20.47
N PHE A 202 7.62 -0.40 20.13
CA PHE A 202 7.59 -0.92 18.76
C PHE A 202 7.13 -2.39 18.76
N GLY A 203 6.92 -2.97 17.58
CA GLY A 203 6.49 -4.35 17.43
C GLY A 203 5.01 -4.52 17.08
N GLN A 204 4.25 -3.42 16.97
CA GLN A 204 2.87 -3.47 16.50
C GLN A 204 2.79 -4.05 15.09
N CYS A 205 1.72 -4.79 14.83
CA CYS A 205 1.47 -5.36 13.51
C CYS A 205 0.65 -4.38 12.65
N VAL A 206 1.31 -3.34 12.17
CA VAL A 206 0.69 -2.34 11.29
C VAL A 206 0.54 -2.92 9.88
N HIS A 207 -0.62 -2.78 9.28
CA HIS A 207 -0.91 -3.30 7.94
C HIS A 207 -0.78 -2.22 6.87
N LYS A 208 -1.25 -1.00 7.12
CA LYS A 208 -1.15 0.13 6.20
C LYS A 208 -1.25 1.44 6.96
N VAL A 209 -0.50 2.45 6.50
CA VAL A 209 -0.68 3.85 6.92
C VAL A 209 -0.94 4.70 5.69
N THR A 210 -1.85 5.66 5.80
CA THR A 210 -2.17 6.62 4.73
C THR A 210 -2.27 8.03 5.26
N ARG A 211 -2.21 9.03 4.35
CA ARG A 211 -2.27 10.45 4.66
C ARG A 211 -2.81 11.23 3.46
N HIS A 212 -3.61 12.27 3.74
CA HIS A 212 -3.97 13.25 2.72
C HIS A 212 -2.88 14.32 2.60
N PRO A 213 -2.42 14.70 1.39
CA PRO A 213 -1.31 15.64 1.24
C PRO A 213 -1.60 17.06 1.75
N SER A 214 -2.86 17.50 1.81
CA SER A 214 -3.23 18.82 2.36
C SER A 214 -3.31 18.87 3.89
N ARG A 215 -3.23 17.69 4.55
CA ARG A 215 -3.25 17.58 6.02
C ARG A 215 -2.16 16.61 6.48
N PRO A 216 -0.88 17.02 6.34
CA PRO A 216 0.25 16.13 6.56
C PRO A 216 0.39 15.63 8.01
N GLU A 217 -0.10 16.39 8.99
CA GLU A 217 -0.11 16.01 10.41
C GLU A 217 -1.07 14.85 10.70
N ARG A 218 -2.11 14.64 9.86
CA ARG A 218 -3.10 13.59 10.05
C ARG A 218 -2.72 12.32 9.31
N LEU A 219 -2.56 11.24 10.09
CA LEU A 219 -2.32 9.90 9.58
C LEU A 219 -3.48 8.98 9.98
N PHE A 220 -3.77 8.02 9.11
CA PHE A 220 -4.69 6.92 9.42
C PHE A 220 -3.94 5.59 9.26
N ALA A 221 -4.21 4.64 10.15
CA ALA A 221 -3.57 3.34 10.13
C ALA A 221 -4.58 2.21 10.31
N GLN A 222 -4.50 1.21 9.43
CA GLN A 222 -5.06 -0.12 9.66
C GLN A 222 -3.99 -0.95 10.36
N ASN A 223 -4.28 -1.44 11.53
CA ASN A 223 -3.43 -2.36 12.30
C ASN A 223 -4.06 -3.76 12.35
N HIS A 224 -3.36 -4.74 12.89
CA HIS A 224 -3.88 -6.09 13.11
C HIS A 224 -5.12 -6.08 14.04
N GLY A 225 -5.06 -5.31 15.11
CA GLY A 225 -6.18 -5.03 15.99
C GLY A 225 -6.44 -3.54 16.05
N GLY A 226 -7.38 -3.05 15.23
CA GLY A 226 -7.83 -1.68 15.25
C GLY A 226 -7.55 -0.87 14.00
N VAL A 227 -8.37 0.17 13.86
CA VAL A 227 -8.15 1.29 12.94
C VAL A 227 -7.84 2.52 13.78
N TYR A 228 -6.81 3.27 13.40
CA TYR A 228 -6.29 4.37 14.23
C TYR A 228 -6.15 5.66 13.44
N ARG A 229 -6.29 6.79 14.15
CA ARG A 229 -5.99 8.14 13.68
C ARG A 229 -4.90 8.77 14.54
N SER A 230 -4.00 9.49 13.91
CA SER A 230 -3.06 10.41 14.55
C SER A 230 -3.25 11.80 13.97
N ASP A 231 -3.19 12.84 14.79
CA ASP A 231 -3.27 14.25 14.39
C ASP A 231 -1.94 14.98 14.68
N ASP A 232 -0.85 14.24 14.93
CA ASP A 232 0.49 14.73 15.28
C ASP A 232 1.62 13.95 14.60
N GLU A 233 1.39 13.59 13.32
CA GLU A 233 2.36 12.86 12.48
C GLU A 233 2.83 11.52 13.09
N GLY A 234 1.93 10.81 13.77
CA GLY A 234 2.18 9.52 14.40
C GLY A 234 2.75 9.61 15.82
N GLY A 235 2.84 10.81 16.40
CA GLY A 235 3.30 10.96 17.80
C GLY A 235 2.38 10.25 18.79
N THR A 236 1.07 10.34 18.56
CA THR A 236 0.04 9.61 19.31
C THR A 236 -1.06 9.12 18.38
N TRP A 237 -1.66 7.97 18.73
CA TRP A 237 -2.72 7.35 17.96
C TRP A 237 -3.95 7.11 18.82
N THR A 238 -5.13 7.34 18.25
CA THR A 238 -6.44 7.09 18.86
C THR A 238 -7.19 6.04 18.04
N SER A 239 -7.82 5.07 18.69
CA SER A 239 -8.71 4.10 18.02
C SER A 239 -9.93 4.80 17.44
N ILE A 240 -10.26 4.42 16.21
CA ILE A 240 -11.43 4.94 15.47
C ILE A 240 -12.24 3.79 14.84
N GLY A 241 -12.00 2.55 15.24
CA GLY A 241 -12.63 1.36 14.65
C GLY A 241 -13.78 0.76 15.45
N ASP A 242 -14.23 1.41 16.51
CA ASP A 242 -15.19 0.82 17.47
C ASP A 242 -16.57 0.51 16.86
N ASP A 243 -17.01 1.27 15.85
CA ASP A 243 -18.29 1.07 15.14
C ASP A 243 -18.18 0.16 13.92
N LEU A 244 -17.00 -0.37 13.62
CA LEU A 244 -16.82 -1.32 12.52
C LEU A 244 -17.25 -2.73 12.92
N PRO A 245 -17.76 -3.57 11.98
CA PRO A 245 -18.16 -4.94 12.29
C PRO A 245 -16.96 -5.85 12.65
N SER A 246 -15.77 -5.41 12.30
CA SER A 246 -14.48 -5.95 12.71
C SER A 246 -13.42 -4.86 12.54
N ASP A 247 -12.52 -4.78 13.48
CA ASP A 247 -11.39 -3.84 13.44
C ASP A 247 -10.15 -4.41 12.73
N PHE A 248 -10.22 -5.68 12.30
CA PHE A 248 -9.18 -6.31 11.50
C PHE A 248 -9.41 -6.07 10.01
N GLY A 249 -8.35 -5.70 9.31
CA GLY A 249 -8.33 -5.50 7.86
C GLY A 249 -6.92 -5.27 7.36
N PHE A 250 -6.76 -5.05 6.05
CA PHE A 250 -5.46 -4.73 5.47
C PHE A 250 -5.40 -3.34 4.83
N PRO A 251 -6.34 -2.96 3.91
CA PRO A 251 -6.28 -1.67 3.25
C PRO A 251 -6.91 -0.57 4.09
N ILE A 252 -6.35 0.61 3.99
CA ILE A 252 -6.94 1.90 4.34
C ILE A 252 -6.52 2.92 3.31
N VAL A 253 -7.46 3.70 2.78
CA VAL A 253 -7.20 4.75 1.80
C VAL A 253 -7.90 6.04 2.20
N VAL A 254 -7.31 7.18 1.81
CA VAL A 254 -7.87 8.51 2.06
C VAL A 254 -8.37 9.10 0.74
N HIS A 255 -9.45 9.84 0.79
CA HIS A 255 -10.05 10.51 -0.36
C HIS A 255 -9.08 11.55 -0.96
N PRO A 256 -8.96 11.66 -2.28
CA PRO A 256 -7.97 12.54 -2.92
C PRO A 256 -8.23 14.04 -2.68
N HIS A 257 -9.48 14.44 -2.37
CA HIS A 257 -9.90 15.83 -2.19
C HIS A 257 -10.45 16.14 -0.81
N ARG A 258 -10.83 15.15 0.00
CA ARG A 258 -11.44 15.31 1.32
C ARG A 258 -10.57 14.62 2.39
N PRO A 259 -9.77 15.38 3.16
CA PRO A 259 -8.77 14.81 4.08
C PRO A 259 -9.37 14.04 5.26
N ASP A 260 -10.66 14.19 5.53
CA ASP A 260 -11.37 13.52 6.61
C ASP A 260 -12.20 12.34 6.12
N THR A 261 -12.25 12.09 4.78
CA THR A 261 -12.93 10.93 4.21
C THR A 261 -11.93 9.79 3.98
N ILE A 262 -12.22 8.63 4.57
CA ILE A 262 -11.38 7.43 4.50
C ILE A 262 -12.24 6.20 4.24
N TRP A 263 -11.61 5.16 3.66
CA TRP A 263 -12.24 3.86 3.46
C TRP A 263 -11.39 2.73 4.00
N VAL A 264 -12.05 1.72 4.55
CA VAL A 264 -11.47 0.45 5.00
C VAL A 264 -12.28 -0.73 4.44
N PHE A 265 -11.65 -1.92 4.44
CA PHE A 265 -12.29 -3.18 4.09
C PHE A 265 -12.12 -4.16 5.25
N PRO A 266 -13.05 -4.23 6.21
CA PRO A 266 -12.98 -5.11 7.36
C PRO A 266 -13.01 -6.59 6.97
N LEU A 267 -12.22 -7.39 7.67
CA LEU A 267 -12.19 -8.85 7.59
C LEU A 267 -12.48 -9.47 8.95
N GLY A 268 -13.01 -10.69 9.00
CA GLY A 268 -13.44 -11.33 10.23
C GLY A 268 -12.34 -11.75 11.21
N GLY A 269 -11.08 -11.41 10.93
CA GLY A 269 -9.92 -11.68 11.80
C GLY A 269 -8.74 -12.32 11.07
N GLY A 270 -7.62 -12.49 11.77
CA GLY A 270 -6.37 -12.97 11.19
C GLY A 270 -6.43 -14.39 10.59
N GLU A 271 -7.29 -15.25 11.12
CA GLU A 271 -7.54 -16.59 10.59
C GLU A 271 -8.67 -16.61 9.56
N ARG A 272 -9.69 -15.75 9.74
CA ARG A 272 -10.83 -15.58 8.82
C ARG A 272 -10.60 -14.37 7.92
N ARG A 273 -9.71 -14.49 6.96
CA ARG A 273 -9.34 -13.40 6.04
C ARG A 273 -10.37 -13.18 4.95
N TYR A 274 -11.64 -13.11 5.34
CA TYR A 274 -12.78 -12.72 4.51
C TYR A 274 -13.72 -11.82 5.32
N PRO A 275 -14.60 -11.02 4.70
CA PRO A 275 -15.48 -10.09 5.42
C PRO A 275 -16.39 -10.79 6.44
N PRO A 276 -16.81 -10.10 7.52
CA PRO A 276 -17.87 -10.58 8.40
C PRO A 276 -19.08 -11.06 7.60
N ASP A 277 -19.67 -12.19 8.00
CA ASP A 277 -20.81 -12.84 7.33
C ASP A 277 -20.57 -13.19 5.85
N ALA A 278 -19.32 -13.15 5.37
CA ALA A 278 -18.93 -13.25 3.97
C ALA A 278 -19.55 -12.18 3.05
N ASP A 279 -20.10 -11.11 3.62
CA ASP A 279 -20.72 -10.00 2.90
C ASP A 279 -19.66 -8.92 2.61
N ALA A 280 -19.30 -8.75 1.33
CA ALA A 280 -18.28 -7.79 0.93
C ALA A 280 -18.82 -6.35 1.08
N ARG A 281 -18.20 -5.59 2.00
CA ARG A 281 -18.54 -4.20 2.26
C ARG A 281 -17.29 -3.34 2.36
N VAL A 282 -17.32 -2.19 1.71
CA VAL A 282 -16.38 -1.10 1.97
C VAL A 282 -17.02 -0.17 3.01
N TRP A 283 -16.28 0.19 4.02
CA TRP A 283 -16.74 1.11 5.05
C TRP A 283 -16.08 2.47 4.87
N ARG A 284 -16.90 3.52 4.80
CA ARG A 284 -16.49 4.92 4.65
C ARG A 284 -16.78 5.71 5.91
N SER A 285 -15.82 6.50 6.32
CA SER A 285 -16.00 7.59 7.26
C SER A 285 -15.79 8.91 6.53
N ASP A 286 -16.65 9.90 6.77
CA ASP A 286 -16.54 11.25 6.24
C ASP A 286 -16.11 12.28 7.32
N ASP A 287 -15.85 11.81 8.55
CA ASP A 287 -15.52 12.58 9.74
C ASP A 287 -14.25 12.09 10.45
N ALA A 288 -13.28 11.60 9.66
CA ALA A 288 -11.98 11.12 10.14
C ALA A 288 -12.06 9.94 11.13
N GLY A 289 -13.09 9.09 10.99
CA GLY A 289 -13.27 7.87 11.77
C GLY A 289 -14.19 8.01 12.97
N ASP A 290 -14.83 9.17 13.16
CA ASP A 290 -15.76 9.37 14.27
C ASP A 290 -17.09 8.62 14.03
N SER A 291 -17.45 8.36 12.76
CA SER A 291 -18.57 7.48 12.38
C SER A 291 -18.29 6.73 11.07
N TRP A 292 -19.00 5.61 10.85
CA TRP A 292 -18.78 4.74 9.70
C TRP A 292 -20.10 4.35 9.02
N THR A 293 -20.08 4.33 7.69
CA THR A 293 -21.20 3.89 6.84
C THR A 293 -20.70 2.80 5.87
N SER A 294 -21.48 1.72 5.73
CA SER A 294 -21.13 0.60 4.84
C SER A 294 -21.73 0.77 3.45
N TYR A 295 -20.94 0.44 2.44
CA TYR A 295 -21.34 0.42 1.03
C TYR A 295 -20.97 -0.92 0.40
N GLY A 296 -21.88 -1.51 -0.35
CA GLY A 296 -21.63 -2.82 -0.95
C GLY A 296 -22.55 -3.13 -2.13
N GLU A 297 -23.34 -2.15 -2.61
CA GLU A 297 -24.16 -2.38 -3.79
C GLU A 297 -23.28 -2.76 -4.99
N GLY A 298 -23.55 -3.95 -5.56
CA GLY A 298 -22.76 -4.53 -6.65
C GLY A 298 -21.57 -5.38 -6.22
N LEU A 299 -21.14 -5.36 -4.94
CA LEU A 299 -20.20 -6.33 -4.38
C LEU A 299 -20.90 -7.65 -4.03
N PRO A 300 -20.19 -8.79 -4.00
CA PRO A 300 -20.80 -10.08 -3.72
C PRO A 300 -21.14 -10.29 -2.23
N ASP A 301 -22.27 -10.93 -1.95
CA ASP A 301 -22.75 -11.35 -0.60
C ASP A 301 -22.25 -12.74 -0.20
N ALA A 302 -21.41 -13.38 -1.01
CA ALA A 302 -20.74 -14.65 -0.71
C ALA A 302 -19.26 -14.53 -1.06
N PHE A 303 -18.52 -13.75 -0.26
CA PHE A 303 -17.16 -13.37 -0.52
C PHE A 303 -16.19 -13.94 0.53
N TYR A 304 -15.63 -15.12 0.26
CA TYR A 304 -14.78 -15.87 1.17
C TYR A 304 -13.27 -15.61 0.95
N VAL A 305 -12.90 -14.40 0.57
CA VAL A 305 -11.50 -14.02 0.30
C VAL A 305 -11.20 -12.63 0.84
N GLY A 306 -9.92 -12.30 0.99
CA GLY A 306 -9.47 -11.01 1.48
C GLY A 306 -9.05 -10.05 0.36
N VAL A 307 -9.06 -8.77 0.69
CA VAL A 307 -8.41 -7.68 -0.04
C VAL A 307 -7.14 -7.32 0.71
N MET A 308 -6.00 -7.35 0.02
CA MET A 308 -4.69 -7.11 0.63
C MET A 308 -4.41 -5.62 0.78
N ARG A 309 -3.36 -5.27 1.55
CA ARG A 309 -3.03 -3.89 1.96
C ARG A 309 -2.80 -2.90 0.81
N ASP A 310 -2.24 -3.36 -0.30
CA ASP A 310 -2.02 -2.56 -1.52
C ASP A 310 -3.00 -2.89 -2.65
N ALA A 311 -4.00 -3.72 -2.38
CA ALA A 311 -5.03 -4.12 -3.34
C ALA A 311 -6.31 -3.26 -3.25
N MET A 312 -6.26 -2.09 -2.61
CA MET A 312 -7.29 -1.06 -2.66
C MET A 312 -6.64 0.30 -2.89
N CYS A 313 -7.20 1.10 -3.80
CA CYS A 313 -6.70 2.44 -4.12
C CYS A 313 -7.82 3.36 -4.60
N VAL A 314 -7.50 4.66 -4.73
CA VAL A 314 -8.40 5.71 -5.22
C VAL A 314 -7.75 6.45 -6.38
N ASP A 315 -8.56 6.92 -7.34
CA ASP A 315 -8.13 7.85 -8.38
C ASP A 315 -8.30 9.32 -7.94
N SER A 316 -7.97 10.28 -8.81
CA SER A 316 -8.05 11.70 -8.53
C SER A 316 -9.27 12.39 -9.13
N HIS A 317 -10.28 11.65 -9.58
CA HIS A 317 -11.53 12.22 -10.04
C HIS A 317 -12.39 12.76 -8.89
N ASP A 318 -13.43 13.50 -9.23
CA ASP A 318 -14.48 13.94 -8.33
C ASP A 318 -15.85 13.71 -9.02
N PRO A 319 -16.68 12.76 -8.55
CA PRO A 319 -16.48 11.84 -7.44
C PRO A 319 -15.27 10.91 -7.64
N ALA A 320 -14.62 10.52 -6.53
CA ALA A 320 -13.45 9.65 -6.58
C ALA A 320 -13.82 8.24 -7.04
N GLY A 321 -12.97 7.67 -7.89
CA GLY A 321 -13.04 6.24 -8.21
C GLY A 321 -12.29 5.43 -7.17
N LEU A 322 -12.93 4.34 -6.68
CA LEU A 322 -12.30 3.35 -5.84
C LEU A 322 -12.11 2.05 -6.60
N TYR A 323 -11.01 1.37 -6.32
CA TYR A 323 -10.65 0.12 -6.97
C TYR A 323 -10.17 -0.86 -5.93
N LEU A 324 -10.64 -2.11 -5.99
CA LEU A 324 -10.19 -3.18 -5.13
C LEU A 324 -9.94 -4.47 -5.91
N GLY A 325 -8.91 -5.18 -5.52
CA GLY A 325 -8.56 -6.48 -6.06
C GLY A 325 -8.55 -7.53 -4.95
N ALA A 326 -9.12 -8.68 -5.22
CA ALA A 326 -9.26 -9.75 -4.26
C ALA A 326 -8.35 -10.95 -4.58
N ARG A 327 -8.07 -11.73 -3.55
CA ARG A 327 -7.20 -12.89 -3.67
C ARG A 327 -7.76 -14.03 -4.54
N ASN A 328 -9.02 -13.97 -4.93
CA ASN A 328 -9.61 -14.89 -5.91
C ASN A 328 -9.47 -14.40 -7.38
N GLY A 329 -8.74 -13.30 -7.60
CA GLY A 329 -8.51 -12.76 -8.94
C GLY A 329 -9.62 -11.85 -9.46
N SER A 330 -10.62 -11.51 -8.67
CA SER A 330 -11.62 -10.51 -9.04
C SER A 330 -11.12 -9.09 -8.77
N VAL A 331 -11.46 -8.15 -9.66
CA VAL A 331 -11.18 -6.72 -9.51
C VAL A 331 -12.48 -5.95 -9.66
N TRP A 332 -12.70 -5.01 -8.75
CA TRP A 332 -13.92 -4.22 -8.66
C TRP A 332 -13.60 -2.74 -8.72
N ALA A 333 -14.47 -1.97 -9.35
CA ALA A 333 -14.37 -0.52 -9.46
C ALA A 333 -15.68 0.14 -9.03
N SER A 334 -15.56 1.29 -8.39
CA SER A 334 -16.62 2.26 -8.13
C SER A 334 -16.21 3.58 -8.78
N ALA A 335 -17.18 4.34 -9.31
CA ALA A 335 -16.94 5.67 -9.89
C ALA A 335 -17.66 6.79 -9.12
N ASP A 336 -18.18 6.49 -7.93
CA ASP A 336 -19.11 7.29 -7.14
C ASP A 336 -18.76 7.29 -5.64
N ASP A 337 -17.50 7.49 -5.29
CA ASP A 337 -17.02 7.52 -3.90
C ASP A 337 -17.24 6.21 -3.13
N GLY A 338 -17.31 5.07 -3.84
CA GLY A 338 -17.49 3.74 -3.24
C GLY A 338 -18.94 3.35 -2.96
N GLU A 339 -19.93 4.11 -3.46
CA GLU A 339 -21.34 3.82 -3.20
C GLU A 339 -21.84 2.60 -3.97
N THR A 340 -21.53 2.52 -5.28
CA THR A 340 -21.86 1.37 -6.12
C THR A 340 -20.63 0.75 -6.76
N TRP A 341 -20.64 -0.55 -6.99
CA TRP A 341 -19.50 -1.32 -7.45
C TRP A 341 -19.81 -2.15 -8.68
N ARG A 342 -18.83 -2.27 -9.57
CA ARG A 342 -18.87 -3.13 -10.74
C ARG A 342 -17.63 -3.99 -10.80
N GLN A 343 -17.78 -5.27 -11.11
CA GLN A 343 -16.65 -6.13 -11.42
C GLN A 343 -16.08 -5.75 -12.79
N ILE A 344 -14.80 -5.42 -12.84
CA ILE A 344 -14.11 -4.99 -14.06
C ILE A 344 -13.13 -6.04 -14.60
N ALA A 345 -12.70 -6.98 -13.75
CA ALA A 345 -11.95 -8.18 -14.16
C ALA A 345 -12.28 -9.36 -13.25
N ALA A 346 -12.15 -10.56 -13.79
CA ALA A 346 -12.37 -11.83 -13.11
C ALA A 346 -11.30 -12.85 -13.51
N ASP A 347 -11.19 -13.91 -12.70
CA ASP A 347 -10.35 -15.07 -12.98
C ASP A 347 -8.85 -14.76 -13.17
N LEU A 348 -8.40 -13.59 -12.70
CA LEU A 348 -6.98 -13.29 -12.62
C LEU A 348 -6.32 -14.17 -11.53
N PRO A 349 -4.99 -14.33 -11.53
CA PRO A 349 -4.30 -14.89 -10.37
C PRO A 349 -4.51 -14.02 -9.11
N ASP A 350 -4.15 -14.57 -7.95
CA ASP A 350 -4.20 -13.90 -6.64
C ASP A 350 -3.70 -12.45 -6.71
N VAL A 351 -4.60 -11.47 -6.51
CA VAL A 351 -4.27 -10.04 -6.62
C VAL A 351 -3.53 -9.57 -5.37
N MET A 352 -2.37 -8.98 -5.57
CA MET A 352 -1.47 -8.50 -4.52
C MET A 352 -1.48 -6.99 -4.39
N ALA A 353 -1.57 -6.27 -5.51
CA ALA A 353 -1.58 -4.82 -5.57
C ALA A 353 -2.52 -4.30 -6.66
N VAL A 354 -3.18 -3.18 -6.38
CA VAL A 354 -3.95 -2.40 -7.36
C VAL A 354 -3.52 -0.94 -7.21
N LYS A 355 -3.14 -0.31 -8.32
CA LYS A 355 -2.78 1.11 -8.37
C LYS A 355 -3.45 1.76 -9.56
N VAL A 356 -3.87 2.99 -9.39
CA VAL A 356 -4.57 3.76 -10.41
C VAL A 356 -3.91 5.11 -10.61
N GLY A 357 -3.99 5.62 -11.82
CA GLY A 357 -3.62 6.98 -12.17
C GLY A 357 -4.51 7.53 -13.29
N VAL A 358 -4.67 8.83 -13.33
CA VAL A 358 -5.41 9.55 -14.37
C VAL A 358 -4.40 10.25 -15.27
N VAL A 359 -4.47 10.01 -16.58
CA VAL A 359 -3.54 10.51 -17.59
C VAL A 359 -4.25 11.25 -18.72
#